data_bf8fe11928309541d5319acf691347eb
#
_entry.id   bf8fe11928309541d5319acf691347eb
#
_cell.length_a   1.000
_cell.length_b   1.000
_cell.length_c   1.000
_cell.angle_alpha   90.00
_cell.angle_beta   90.00
_cell.angle_gamma   90.00
#
_symmetry.space_group_name_H-M   'P 1'
#
loop_
_entity.id
_entity.type
_entity.pdbx_description
1 polymer ?
#
loop_
_entity_poly.entity_id
_entity_poly.type
_entity_poly.pdbx_seq_one_letter_code
_entity_poly.pdbx_strand_id
1 'polypeptide(L)'
;MASEDWPYVSGDTMVGGDCDYDLASMTPVVGLTGYNSLTPNDEMAVMEHIANVGPLSIALDASNWGSYSGGVFDGCSFDENISINHGVQLVGYGTDFGPL
;
A
#
# COMPACT_ATOMS: atom_id res chain seq x y z
N MET A 1 10.55 -14.41 5.46
CA MET A 1 10.34 -14.23 6.90
C MET A 1 8.85 -14.12 7.14
N ALA A 2 8.31 -14.85 8.09
CA ALA A 2 6.90 -14.78 8.46
C ALA A 2 6.67 -13.64 9.47
N SER A 3 5.42 -13.14 9.55
CA SER A 3 5.05 -12.08 10.52
C SER A 3 5.21 -12.53 11.98
N GLU A 4 5.16 -13.82 12.22
CA GLU A 4 5.39 -14.44 13.55
C GLU A 4 6.84 -14.29 13.99
N ASP A 5 7.79 -14.33 13.05
CA ASP A 5 9.23 -14.19 13.33
C ASP A 5 9.62 -12.72 13.54
N TRP A 6 8.85 -11.79 12.96
CA TRP A 6 9.05 -10.34 13.09
C TRP A 6 7.72 -9.61 13.18
N PRO A 7 7.14 -9.52 14.37
CA PRO A 7 5.85 -8.87 14.58
C PRO A 7 5.92 -7.36 14.38
N TYR A 8 4.82 -6.79 13.91
CA TYR A 8 4.67 -5.34 13.75
C TYR A 8 4.46 -4.67 15.12
N VAL A 9 5.53 -4.10 15.67
CA VAL A 9 5.54 -3.49 17.01
C VAL A 9 5.24 -1.98 16.97
N SER A 10 5.71 -1.29 15.95
CA SER A 10 5.54 0.18 15.84
C SER A 10 4.08 0.62 15.68
N GLY A 11 3.19 -0.26 15.24
CA GLY A 11 1.75 0.01 15.21
C GLY A 11 1.13 0.20 16.58
N ASP A 12 1.64 -0.53 17.57
CA ASP A 12 1.16 -0.44 18.96
C ASP A 12 1.89 0.66 19.74
N THR A 13 3.19 0.78 19.53
CA THR A 13 4.05 1.70 20.27
C THR A 13 4.09 3.11 19.71
N MET A 14 3.69 3.32 18.46
CA MET A 14 3.82 4.57 17.67
C MET A 14 5.27 5.07 17.59
N VAL A 15 6.23 4.20 17.81
CA VAL A 15 7.67 4.50 17.75
C VAL A 15 8.33 3.59 16.72
N GLY A 16 9.02 4.18 15.76
CA GLY A 16 9.86 3.43 14.82
C GLY A 16 11.04 2.77 15.53
N GLY A 17 11.42 1.60 15.07
CA GLY A 17 12.58 0.86 15.55
C GLY A 17 13.69 0.81 14.52
N ASP A 18 14.86 0.36 14.96
CA ASP A 18 15.96 0.03 14.06
C ASP A 18 15.71 -1.32 13.38
N CYS A 19 16.31 -1.50 12.21
CA CYS A 19 16.31 -2.79 11.54
C CYS A 19 17.37 -3.70 12.19
N ASP A 20 16.91 -4.60 13.03
CA ASP A 20 17.73 -5.60 13.74
C ASP A 20 17.66 -6.99 13.10
N TYR A 21 17.43 -7.05 11.80
CA TYR A 21 17.32 -8.29 11.05
C TYR A 21 18.59 -9.15 11.15
N ASP A 22 18.46 -10.31 11.75
CA ASP A 22 19.51 -11.30 11.87
C ASP A 22 19.27 -12.51 10.95
N LEU A 23 20.00 -12.56 9.83
CA LEU A 23 19.94 -13.66 8.87
C LEU A 23 20.25 -15.04 9.47
N ALA A 24 20.97 -15.10 10.59
CA ALA A 24 21.32 -16.36 11.22
C ALA A 24 20.16 -16.95 12.04
N SER A 25 19.25 -16.09 12.52
CA SER A 25 18.13 -16.50 13.36
C SER A 25 16.79 -16.55 12.62
N MET A 26 16.68 -15.91 11.44
CA MET A 26 15.45 -15.79 10.67
C MET A 26 15.50 -16.56 9.37
N THR A 27 14.44 -17.33 9.08
CA THR A 27 14.35 -18.11 7.84
C THR A 27 13.60 -17.32 6.76
N PRO A 28 14.24 -16.97 5.63
CA PRO A 28 13.55 -16.39 4.49
C PRO A 28 12.51 -17.34 3.92
N VAL A 29 11.26 -16.88 3.72
CA VAL A 29 10.17 -17.67 3.12
C VAL A 29 9.97 -17.35 1.65
N VAL A 30 10.44 -16.19 1.17
CA VAL A 30 10.38 -15.77 -0.22
C VAL A 30 11.60 -14.91 -0.56
N GLY A 31 12.06 -15.01 -1.78
CA GLY A 31 13.09 -14.15 -2.36
C GLY A 31 12.56 -13.40 -3.57
N LEU A 32 13.01 -12.17 -3.75
CA LEU A 32 12.72 -11.36 -4.93
C LEU A 32 13.98 -11.22 -5.77
N THR A 33 13.82 -11.30 -7.09
CA THR A 33 14.92 -11.10 -8.04
C THR A 33 15.10 -9.63 -8.44
N GLY A 34 14.15 -8.78 -8.06
CA GLY A 34 14.15 -7.36 -8.36
C GLY A 34 12.73 -6.77 -8.29
N TYR A 35 12.60 -5.56 -8.77
CA TYR A 35 11.33 -4.86 -8.89
C TYR A 35 11.30 -4.03 -10.17
N ASN A 36 10.10 -3.73 -10.65
CA ASN A 36 9.86 -2.77 -11.72
C ASN A 36 8.98 -1.64 -11.19
N SER A 37 9.25 -0.42 -11.63
CA SER A 37 8.40 0.73 -11.33
C SER A 37 7.60 1.13 -12.56
N LEU A 38 6.32 1.40 -12.39
CA LEU A 38 5.49 2.03 -13.40
C LEU A 38 5.76 3.54 -13.44
N THR A 39 5.41 4.19 -14.53
CA THR A 39 5.46 5.65 -14.62
C THR A 39 4.57 6.27 -13.55
N PRO A 40 5.08 7.19 -12.71
CA PRO A 40 4.27 7.84 -11.69
C PRO A 40 3.07 8.58 -12.29
N ASN A 41 1.91 8.48 -11.62
CA ASN A 41 0.66 9.13 -12.00
C ASN A 41 0.13 8.75 -13.40
N ASP A 42 0.47 7.55 -13.89
CA ASP A 42 -0.05 6.97 -15.13
C ASP A 42 -1.14 5.94 -14.79
N GLU A 43 -2.38 6.39 -14.72
CA GLU A 43 -3.52 5.53 -14.36
C GLU A 43 -3.73 4.40 -15.36
N MET A 44 -3.49 4.66 -16.66
CA MET A 44 -3.65 3.63 -17.69
C MET A 44 -2.66 2.50 -17.53
N ALA A 45 -1.39 2.82 -17.25
CA ALA A 45 -0.36 1.82 -16.99
C ALA A 45 -0.69 1.01 -15.73
N VAL A 46 -1.23 1.64 -14.69
CA VAL A 46 -1.69 0.97 -13.46
C VAL A 46 -2.85 0.01 -13.76
N MET A 47 -3.87 0.46 -14.48
CA MET A 47 -5.02 -0.38 -14.85
C MET A 47 -4.59 -1.58 -15.71
N GLU A 48 -3.73 -1.35 -16.71
CA GLU A 48 -3.19 -2.41 -17.56
C GLU A 48 -2.39 -3.44 -16.75
N HIS A 49 -1.57 -2.99 -15.83
CA HIS A 49 -0.80 -3.89 -14.96
C HIS A 49 -1.70 -4.74 -14.07
N ILE A 50 -2.68 -4.12 -13.40
CA ILE A 50 -3.64 -4.83 -12.54
C ILE A 50 -4.41 -5.89 -13.33
N ALA A 51 -4.84 -5.55 -14.55
CA ALA A 51 -5.61 -6.45 -15.40
C ALA A 51 -4.81 -7.65 -15.92
N ASN A 52 -3.54 -7.47 -16.22
CA ASN A 52 -2.74 -8.46 -16.95
C ASN A 52 -1.66 -9.15 -16.11
N VAL A 53 -1.20 -8.52 -15.02
CA VAL A 53 -0.07 -9.01 -14.22
C VAL A 53 -0.50 -9.32 -12.79
N GLY A 54 -1.15 -8.36 -12.10
CA GLY A 54 -1.62 -8.55 -10.73
C GLY A 54 -1.48 -7.32 -9.84
N PRO A 55 -1.62 -7.50 -8.52
CA PRO A 55 -1.60 -6.41 -7.56
C PRO A 55 -0.30 -5.59 -7.59
N LEU A 56 -0.43 -4.30 -7.25
CA LEU A 56 0.67 -3.32 -7.18
C LEU A 56 0.87 -2.81 -5.75
N SER A 57 2.13 -2.63 -5.35
CA SER A 57 2.45 -1.82 -4.17
C SER A 57 2.40 -0.35 -4.55
N ILE A 58 1.62 0.43 -3.82
CA ILE A 58 1.47 1.87 -4.03
C ILE A 58 1.70 2.65 -2.75
N ALA A 59 2.03 3.91 -2.90
CA ALA A 59 2.16 4.87 -1.81
C ALA A 59 1.16 6.01 -2.01
N LEU A 60 0.51 6.43 -0.95
CA LEU A 60 -0.56 7.42 -1.00
C LEU A 60 -0.65 8.25 0.29
N ASP A 61 -1.45 9.29 0.24
CA ASP A 61 -1.83 10.08 1.41
C ASP A 61 -3.15 9.55 2.00
N ALA A 62 -3.08 9.01 3.20
CA ALA A 62 -4.23 8.48 3.93
C ALA A 62 -4.72 9.42 5.04
N SER A 63 -4.27 10.67 5.07
CA SER A 63 -4.58 11.61 6.16
C SER A 63 -6.08 11.78 6.41
N ASN A 64 -6.88 11.72 5.35
CA ASN A 64 -8.33 11.92 5.41
C ASN A 64 -9.14 10.63 5.53
N TRP A 65 -8.50 9.46 5.65
CA TRP A 65 -9.20 8.18 5.66
C TRP A 65 -9.91 7.85 6.96
N GLY A 66 -9.60 8.55 8.04
CA GLY A 66 -10.16 8.27 9.38
C GLY A 66 -11.68 8.36 9.50
N SER A 67 -12.33 9.08 8.59
CA SER A 67 -13.81 9.22 8.53
C SER A 67 -14.48 8.28 7.54
N TYR A 68 -13.72 7.46 6.80
CA TYR A 68 -14.29 6.54 5.82
C TYR A 68 -15.16 5.48 6.48
N SER A 69 -16.38 5.30 5.98
CA SER A 69 -17.35 4.34 6.50
C SER A 69 -17.88 3.35 5.45
N GLY A 70 -17.59 3.58 4.17
CA GLY A 70 -18.00 2.68 3.08
C GLY A 70 -18.22 3.40 1.75
N GLY A 71 -18.39 2.62 0.68
CA GLY A 71 -18.58 3.13 -0.69
C GLY A 71 -17.29 3.64 -1.33
N VAL A 72 -17.41 4.49 -2.32
CA VAL A 72 -16.27 5.17 -2.95
C VAL A 72 -15.84 6.34 -2.08
N PHE A 73 -14.56 6.39 -1.72
CA PHE A 73 -14.01 7.51 -0.96
C PHE A 73 -13.73 8.70 -1.87
N ASP A 74 -14.33 9.84 -1.58
CA ASP A 74 -14.20 11.12 -2.30
C ASP A 74 -13.74 12.28 -1.40
N GLY A 75 -13.20 11.96 -0.22
CA GLY A 75 -12.81 12.93 0.81
C GLY A 75 -11.47 13.64 0.58
N CYS A 76 -10.90 13.60 -0.63
CA CYS A 76 -9.70 14.33 -0.98
C CYS A 76 -10.00 15.69 -1.59
N SER A 77 -9.28 16.73 -1.19
CA SER A 77 -9.36 18.06 -1.80
C SER A 77 -8.28 18.24 -2.86
N PHE A 78 -8.64 18.84 -3.99
CA PHE A 78 -7.65 19.12 -5.06
C PHE A 78 -6.63 20.21 -4.69
N ASP A 79 -6.90 20.98 -3.65
CA ASP A 79 -6.06 22.10 -3.20
C ASP A 79 -5.15 21.72 -2.01
N GLU A 80 -5.22 20.48 -1.53
CA GLU A 80 -4.39 20.02 -0.42
C GLU A 80 -2.98 19.63 -0.88
N ASN A 81 -1.99 19.97 -0.04
CA ASN A 81 -0.65 19.42 -0.23
C ASN A 81 -0.65 17.93 0.09
N ILE A 82 -0.34 17.12 -0.90
CA ILE A 82 -0.28 15.67 -0.74
C ILE A 82 0.95 15.32 0.09
N SER A 83 0.75 14.62 1.19
CA SER A 83 1.79 14.07 2.05
C SER A 83 1.74 12.55 2.03
N ILE A 84 2.63 11.94 1.29
CA ILE A 84 2.69 10.46 1.21
C ILE A 84 3.08 9.90 2.57
N ASN A 85 2.14 9.20 3.21
CA ASN A 85 2.28 8.68 4.56
C ASN A 85 1.82 7.22 4.73
N HIS A 86 1.37 6.57 3.65
CA HIS A 86 0.82 5.22 3.73
C HIS A 86 1.19 4.37 2.52
N GLY A 87 1.62 3.15 2.77
CA GLY A 87 1.92 2.14 1.76
C GLY A 87 0.86 1.04 1.79
N VAL A 88 0.25 0.74 0.64
CA VAL A 88 -0.80 -0.28 0.51
C VAL A 88 -0.64 -1.09 -0.76
N GLN A 89 -1.43 -2.15 -0.87
CA GLN A 89 -1.54 -2.95 -2.08
C GLN A 89 -2.81 -2.59 -2.83
N LEU A 90 -2.66 -2.15 -4.08
CA LEU A 90 -3.78 -1.95 -4.99
C LEU A 90 -4.12 -3.29 -5.65
N VAL A 91 -5.35 -3.76 -5.48
CA VAL A 91 -5.77 -5.10 -5.90
C VAL A 91 -6.78 -5.13 -7.05
N GLY A 92 -7.33 -3.98 -7.42
CA GLY A 92 -8.32 -3.92 -8.50
C GLY A 92 -8.79 -2.50 -8.76
N TYR A 93 -9.61 -2.36 -9.81
CA TYR A 93 -10.32 -1.15 -10.17
C TYR A 93 -11.70 -1.49 -10.71
N GLY A 94 -12.58 -0.50 -10.75
CA GLY A 94 -13.93 -0.69 -11.25
C GLY A 94 -14.72 0.60 -11.19
N THR A 95 -16.00 0.51 -11.55
CA THR A 95 -16.95 1.62 -11.45
C THR A 95 -18.03 1.24 -10.45
N ASP A 96 -18.26 2.09 -9.48
CA ASP A 96 -19.41 1.98 -8.59
C ASP A 96 -20.52 2.88 -9.14
N PHE A 97 -21.64 2.27 -9.46
CA PHE A 97 -22.82 3.00 -9.96
C PHE A 97 -23.70 3.54 -8.83
N GLY A 98 -23.30 3.32 -7.58
CA GLY A 98 -24.09 3.67 -6.39
C GLY A 98 -25.37 2.84 -6.24
N PRO A 99 -26.13 3.05 -5.18
CA PRO A 99 -27.46 2.45 -5.06
C PRO A 99 -28.39 3.08 -6.10
N LEU A 100 -29.07 2.22 -6.86
CA LEU A 100 -30.16 2.60 -7.76
C LEU A 100 -31.37 3.10 -6.96
#